data_0d7676100ef93ae885cd64dbaa471dbc
#
_entry.id   0d7676100ef93ae885cd64dbaa471dbc
#
_cell.length_a   1.000
_cell.length_b   1.000
_cell.length_c   1.000
_cell.angle_alpha   90.00
_cell.angle_beta   90.00
_cell.angle_gamma   90.00
#
_symmetry.space_group_name_H-M   'P 1'
#
loop_
_entity.id
_entity.type
_entity.pdbx_description
1 polymer ?
#
loop_
_entity_poly.entity_id
_entity_poly.type
_entity_poly.pdbx_seq_one_letter_code
_entity_poly.pdbx_strand_id
1 'polypeptide(L)'
;MRNFKREYRLIAGLTGTMGFEVGAVDATTGRSLRIVFNVERGDSESNNTASINIYNLSPQSLAVLAQDNCVIDLQAGYDGDMATIIQGIVSHIETNRDGADTCTEIDIVDGLVATRDTNVSVSYKGSINGKKIISDAAANMGCSILFSPSCTFPAFKNFSFVGSATKLFHQVCGASNTNYSIQNGVIQVCAANEAITAMAYVLSAETGLIGFPERLYDNASSSNSGNANTTKRKTQKGWKVSFLMNGHIQANDYVALESSLASGTFRVSKIDTKGDSEGTGEDSWTCTAELLEVS
;
A
#
# COMPACT_ATOMS: atom_id res chain seq x y z
N MET A 1 17.28 22.07 1.99
CA MET A 1 17.02 21.14 0.88
C MET A 1 17.23 19.74 1.41
N ARG A 2 16.14 19.00 1.62
CA ARG A 2 16.17 17.63 2.20
C ARG A 2 16.22 16.51 1.18
N ASN A 3 16.05 16.79 -0.13
CA ASN A 3 15.81 15.77 -1.16
C ASN A 3 17.04 15.60 -2.06
N PHE A 4 18.17 15.29 -1.45
CA PHE A 4 19.42 14.99 -2.15
C PHE A 4 19.86 13.57 -1.84
N LYS A 5 20.48 12.91 -2.83
CA LYS A 5 20.93 11.52 -2.82
C LYS A 5 19.78 10.55 -2.59
N ARG A 6 19.29 9.98 -3.66
CA ARG A 6 18.34 8.86 -3.61
C ARG A 6 18.98 7.69 -2.88
N GLU A 7 18.24 7.16 -1.94
CA GLU A 7 18.64 5.97 -1.19
C GLU A 7 17.51 4.96 -1.20
N TYR A 8 17.89 3.70 -1.30
CA TYR A 8 16.96 2.59 -1.14
C TYR A 8 17.60 1.48 -0.34
N ARG A 9 16.77 0.66 0.24
CA ARG A 9 17.12 -0.54 0.95
C ARG A 9 16.08 -1.61 0.65
N LEU A 10 16.52 -2.74 0.13
CA LEU A 10 15.66 -3.88 -0.07
C LEU A 10 16.19 -5.04 0.75
N ILE A 11 15.35 -5.57 1.64
CA ILE A 11 15.64 -6.74 2.45
C ILE A 11 14.74 -7.86 1.96
N ALA A 12 15.33 -9.03 1.68
CA ALA A 12 14.58 -10.20 1.26
C ALA A 12 14.99 -11.45 2.04
N GLY A 13 14.02 -12.26 2.42
CA GLY A 13 14.24 -13.50 3.13
C GLY A 13 13.00 -14.16 3.68
N LEU A 14 13.15 -15.32 4.32
CA LEU A 14 12.07 -15.95 5.06
C LEU A 14 12.06 -15.42 6.51
N THR A 15 10.89 -15.32 7.09
CA THR A 15 10.73 -14.95 8.49
C THR A 15 11.54 -15.87 9.40
N GLY A 16 12.47 -15.30 10.19
CA GLY A 16 13.28 -16.04 11.14
C GLY A 16 14.51 -16.73 10.56
N THR A 17 14.86 -16.48 9.29
CA THR A 17 16.09 -17.00 8.66
C THR A 17 17.00 -15.89 8.18
N MET A 18 18.22 -16.23 7.76
CA MET A 18 19.12 -15.28 7.11
C MET A 18 18.59 -14.96 5.72
N GLY A 19 18.43 -13.68 5.44
CA GLY A 19 18.11 -13.14 4.12
C GLY A 19 19.31 -12.44 3.49
N PHE A 20 19.05 -11.62 2.49
CA PHE A 20 20.02 -10.71 1.90
C PHE A 20 19.47 -9.26 1.87
N GLU A 21 20.38 -8.35 1.73
CA GLU A 21 20.09 -6.90 1.62
C GLU A 21 20.73 -6.35 0.34
N VAL A 22 20.00 -5.47 -0.34
CA VAL A 22 20.46 -4.68 -1.50
C VAL A 22 20.21 -3.20 -1.19
N GLY A 23 21.12 -2.34 -1.66
CA GLY A 23 21.01 -0.89 -1.44
C GLY A 23 22.22 -0.31 -0.71
N ALA A 24 22.95 -1.14 0.05
CA ALA A 24 24.23 -0.73 0.61
C ALA A 24 25.24 -0.40 -0.52
N VAL A 25 25.96 0.70 -0.37
CA VAL A 25 27.00 1.08 -1.31
C VAL A 25 28.18 0.13 -1.15
N ASP A 26 28.58 -0.55 -2.23
CA ASP A 26 29.77 -1.38 -2.24
C ASP A 26 31.03 -0.54 -1.97
N ALA A 27 31.80 -0.92 -0.97
CA ALA A 27 32.98 -0.18 -0.53
C ALA A 27 34.09 -0.09 -1.59
N THR A 28 34.11 -1.01 -2.56
CA THR A 28 35.12 -1.09 -3.61
C THR A 28 34.74 -0.25 -4.84
N THR A 29 33.46 -0.36 -5.25
CA THR A 29 32.95 0.31 -6.45
C THR A 29 32.31 1.67 -6.17
N GLY A 30 31.94 1.93 -4.91
CA GLY A 30 31.21 3.13 -4.51
C GLY A 30 29.77 3.19 -5.06
N ARG A 31 29.20 2.05 -5.50
CA ARG A 31 27.89 1.94 -6.12
C ARG A 31 27.05 0.86 -5.46
N SER A 32 25.73 1.07 -5.40
CA SER A 32 24.75 0.04 -5.13
C SER A 32 24.31 -0.63 -6.44
N LEU A 33 23.62 -1.78 -6.37
CA LEU A 33 22.96 -2.35 -7.55
C LEU A 33 21.87 -1.39 -8.03
N ARG A 34 21.67 -1.33 -9.36
CA ARG A 34 20.53 -0.58 -9.90
C ARG A 34 19.24 -1.28 -9.56
N ILE A 35 18.28 -0.50 -9.08
CA ILE A 35 16.89 -0.92 -8.84
C ILE A 35 15.93 0.00 -9.58
N VAL A 36 14.89 -0.60 -10.17
CA VAL A 36 13.74 0.12 -10.73
C VAL A 36 12.50 -0.51 -10.12
N PHE A 37 11.58 0.30 -9.60
CA PHE A 37 10.36 -0.22 -9.00
C PHE A 37 9.14 0.64 -9.29
N ASN A 38 7.99 -0.01 -9.31
CA ASN A 38 6.68 0.60 -9.33
C ASN A 38 5.82 -0.06 -8.27
N VAL A 39 5.28 0.73 -7.34
CA VAL A 39 4.47 0.27 -6.22
C VAL A 39 3.11 0.92 -6.29
N GLU A 40 2.05 0.12 -6.29
CA GLU A 40 0.67 0.58 -6.28
C GLU A 40 0.02 0.23 -4.94
N ARG A 41 -0.49 1.24 -4.25
CA ARG A 41 -1.15 1.09 -2.95
C ARG A 41 -2.46 1.85 -2.94
N GLY A 42 -3.46 1.26 -2.31
CA GLY A 42 -4.80 1.85 -2.23
C GLY A 42 -5.51 1.53 -0.94
N ASP A 43 -6.62 2.21 -0.71
CA ASP A 43 -7.52 2.03 0.43
C ASP A 43 -8.61 0.98 0.17
N SER A 44 -8.54 0.28 -0.96
CA SER A 44 -9.50 -0.76 -1.35
C SER A 44 -9.19 -2.10 -0.69
N GLU A 45 -10.14 -3.03 -0.79
CA GLU A 45 -9.99 -4.42 -0.33
C GLU A 45 -8.99 -5.23 -1.16
N SER A 46 -8.53 -4.68 -2.30
CA SER A 46 -7.49 -5.29 -3.14
C SER A 46 -6.13 -5.18 -2.47
N ASN A 47 -5.31 -6.21 -2.62
CA ASN A 47 -3.96 -6.19 -2.12
C ASN A 47 -3.11 -5.14 -2.86
N ASN A 48 -2.22 -4.49 -2.13
CA ASN A 48 -1.18 -3.66 -2.72
C ASN A 48 -0.16 -4.52 -3.46
N THR A 49 0.38 -4.00 -4.54
CA THR A 49 1.32 -4.73 -5.41
C THR A 49 2.54 -3.88 -5.73
N ALA A 50 3.65 -4.54 -6.01
CA ALA A 50 4.80 -3.89 -6.61
C ALA A 50 5.48 -4.81 -7.60
N SER A 51 6.06 -4.18 -8.63
CA SER A 51 7.03 -4.80 -9.53
C SER A 51 8.39 -4.13 -9.33
N ILE A 52 9.41 -4.94 -9.12
CA ILE A 52 10.78 -4.52 -8.78
C ILE A 52 11.74 -5.19 -9.75
N ASN A 53 12.53 -4.40 -10.46
CA ASN A 53 13.60 -4.85 -11.33
C ASN A 53 14.95 -4.58 -10.66
N ILE A 54 15.74 -5.61 -10.42
CA ILE A 54 17.09 -5.50 -9.84
C ILE A 54 18.10 -6.04 -10.84
N TYR A 55 19.14 -5.26 -11.10
CA TYR A 55 20.18 -5.62 -12.04
C TYR A 55 21.33 -6.33 -11.35
N ASN A 56 21.81 -7.41 -11.99
CA ASN A 56 23.00 -8.17 -11.58
C ASN A 56 22.97 -8.78 -10.18
N LEU A 57 21.81 -9.33 -9.78
CA LEU A 57 21.71 -10.11 -8.54
C LEU A 57 22.63 -11.33 -8.54
N SER A 58 23.19 -11.62 -7.37
CA SER A 58 24.01 -12.82 -7.19
C SER A 58 23.17 -14.10 -7.26
N PRO A 59 23.76 -15.25 -7.67
CA PRO A 59 23.06 -16.54 -7.64
C PRO A 59 22.54 -16.90 -6.24
N GLN A 60 23.24 -16.50 -5.19
CA GLN A 60 22.83 -16.71 -3.80
C GLN A 60 21.57 -15.92 -3.45
N SER A 61 21.49 -14.64 -3.88
CA SER A 61 20.30 -13.81 -3.70
C SER A 61 19.10 -14.36 -4.46
N LEU A 62 19.32 -14.84 -5.71
CA LEU A 62 18.27 -15.48 -6.51
C LEU A 62 17.72 -16.74 -5.82
N ALA A 63 18.60 -17.56 -5.22
CA ALA A 63 18.19 -18.75 -4.48
C ALA A 63 17.33 -18.44 -3.25
N VAL A 64 17.56 -17.31 -2.59
CA VAL A 64 16.72 -16.84 -1.47
C VAL A 64 15.36 -16.38 -1.98
N LEU A 65 15.32 -15.58 -3.06
CA LEU A 65 14.07 -15.09 -3.65
C LEU A 65 13.16 -16.22 -4.15
N ALA A 66 13.76 -17.29 -4.66
CA ALA A 66 13.04 -18.45 -5.19
C ALA A 66 12.39 -19.34 -4.10
N GLN A 67 12.57 -19.03 -2.82
CA GLN A 67 11.96 -19.78 -1.73
C GLN A 67 10.48 -19.39 -1.56
N ASP A 68 9.65 -20.39 -1.27
CA ASP A 68 8.23 -20.16 -1.00
C ASP A 68 8.03 -19.19 0.17
N ASN A 69 7.12 -18.23 -0.01
CA ASN A 69 6.80 -17.20 0.98
C ASN A 69 7.98 -16.28 1.36
N CYS A 70 8.91 -16.07 0.42
CA CYS A 70 9.97 -15.07 0.59
C CYS A 70 9.30 -13.68 0.78
N VAL A 71 9.67 -12.99 1.84
CA VAL A 71 9.19 -11.64 2.17
C VAL A 71 10.21 -10.63 1.69
N ILE A 72 9.71 -9.55 1.09
CA ILE A 72 10.51 -8.36 0.72
C ILE A 72 10.00 -7.16 1.51
N ASP A 73 10.93 -6.40 2.07
CA ASP A 73 10.73 -5.05 2.60
C ASP A 73 11.54 -4.08 1.74
N LEU A 74 10.83 -3.22 1.00
CA LEU A 74 11.42 -2.16 0.19
C LEU A 74 11.28 -0.83 0.90
N GLN A 75 12.40 -0.22 1.20
CA GLN A 75 12.51 1.14 1.75
C GLN A 75 13.14 2.05 0.70
N ALA A 76 12.64 3.26 0.57
CA ALA A 76 13.20 4.26 -0.32
C ALA A 76 12.98 5.68 0.21
N GLY A 77 13.83 6.60 -0.23
CA GLY A 77 13.79 7.99 0.20
C GLY A 77 15.04 8.75 -0.22
N TYR A 78 15.48 9.59 0.66
CA TYR A 78 16.68 10.41 0.48
C TYR A 78 17.60 10.26 1.70
N ASP A 79 18.85 10.73 1.57
CA ASP A 79 19.91 10.66 2.59
C ASP A 79 19.39 10.95 4.01
N GLY A 80 19.35 9.91 4.83
CA GLY A 80 18.90 9.96 6.21
C GLY A 80 17.39 10.02 6.44
N ASP A 81 16.57 9.92 5.38
CA ASP A 81 15.09 9.93 5.48
C ASP A 81 14.47 8.90 4.53
N MET A 82 14.56 7.64 4.92
CA MET A 82 13.95 6.51 4.22
C MET A 82 12.75 5.98 4.99
N ALA A 83 11.74 5.52 4.27
CA ALA A 83 10.59 4.83 4.84
C ALA A 83 10.23 3.59 4.04
N THR A 84 9.52 2.65 4.66
CA THR A 84 9.02 1.46 3.96
C THR A 84 7.98 1.87 2.92
N ILE A 85 8.30 1.60 1.66
CA ILE A 85 7.38 1.81 0.53
C ILE A 85 6.39 0.67 0.45
N ILE A 86 6.87 -0.57 0.55
CA ILE A 86 6.02 -1.76 0.57
C ILE A 86 6.72 -2.91 1.28
N GLN A 87 5.94 -3.69 2.03
CA GLN A 87 6.31 -4.99 2.53
C GLN A 87 5.35 -6.03 1.98
N GLY A 88 5.88 -7.10 1.38
CA GLY A 88 5.02 -8.12 0.78
C GLY A 88 5.74 -9.41 0.52
N ILE A 89 4.99 -10.37 -0.02
CA ILE A 89 5.48 -11.72 -0.36
C ILE A 89 5.71 -11.79 -1.85
N VAL A 90 6.81 -12.39 -2.25
CA VAL A 90 7.13 -12.66 -3.65
C VAL A 90 6.07 -13.56 -4.27
N SER A 91 5.46 -13.09 -5.34
CA SER A 91 4.44 -13.81 -6.11
C SER A 91 4.95 -14.32 -7.45
N HIS A 92 5.93 -13.64 -8.05
CA HIS A 92 6.56 -14.01 -9.31
C HIS A 92 8.01 -13.55 -9.36
N ILE A 93 8.88 -14.32 -10.02
CA ILE A 93 10.27 -13.96 -10.29
C ILE A 93 10.62 -14.41 -11.71
N GLU A 94 11.21 -13.52 -12.46
CA GLU A 94 11.78 -13.82 -13.77
C GLU A 94 13.15 -13.14 -13.91
N THR A 95 14.14 -13.87 -14.44
CA THR A 95 15.47 -13.31 -14.70
C THR A 95 15.77 -13.39 -16.18
N ASN A 96 15.99 -12.23 -16.79
CA ASN A 96 16.23 -12.07 -18.21
C ASN A 96 17.59 -11.39 -18.45
N ARG A 97 18.14 -11.62 -19.64
CA ARG A 97 19.33 -10.91 -20.07
C ARG A 97 18.93 -9.57 -20.69
N ASP A 98 19.52 -8.49 -20.19
CA ASP A 98 19.35 -7.14 -20.72
C ASP A 98 20.72 -6.60 -21.20
N GLY A 99 21.04 -6.87 -22.45
CA GLY A 99 22.34 -6.53 -23.03
C GLY A 99 23.49 -7.29 -22.37
N ALA A 100 24.39 -6.56 -21.70
CA ALA A 100 25.52 -7.13 -20.93
C ALA A 100 25.12 -7.52 -19.51
N ASP A 101 24.02 -6.96 -18.99
CA ASP A 101 23.52 -7.17 -17.63
C ASP A 101 22.47 -8.29 -17.56
N THR A 102 22.16 -8.71 -16.36
CA THR A 102 21.00 -9.55 -16.04
C THR A 102 20.00 -8.71 -15.25
N CYS A 103 18.73 -8.73 -15.65
CA CYS A 103 17.64 -8.08 -14.95
C CYS A 103 16.74 -9.13 -14.32
N THR A 104 16.51 -9.02 -13.02
CA THR A 104 15.56 -9.87 -12.29
C THR A 104 14.33 -9.04 -11.97
N GLU A 105 13.21 -9.42 -12.55
CA GLU A 105 11.88 -8.88 -12.26
C GLU A 105 11.26 -9.68 -11.12
N ILE A 106 10.73 -8.97 -10.12
CA ILE A 106 10.16 -9.52 -8.90
C ILE A 106 8.83 -8.85 -8.68
N ASP A 107 7.74 -9.62 -8.73
CA ASP A 107 6.43 -9.12 -8.32
C ASP A 107 6.15 -9.52 -6.88
N ILE A 108 5.67 -8.58 -6.10
CA ILE A 108 5.31 -8.78 -4.70
C ILE A 108 3.88 -8.32 -4.43
N VAL A 109 3.24 -8.99 -3.46
CA VAL A 109 1.86 -8.70 -3.04
C VAL A 109 1.83 -8.59 -1.52
N ASP A 110 1.31 -7.46 -1.02
CA ASP A 110 1.11 -7.23 0.40
C ASP A 110 -0.04 -8.10 0.94
N GLY A 111 0.20 -8.78 2.06
CA GLY A 111 -0.80 -9.62 2.71
C GLY A 111 -1.23 -10.86 1.93
N LEU A 112 -0.48 -11.31 0.91
CA LEU A 112 -0.87 -12.39 0.01
C LEU A 112 -1.29 -13.68 0.74
N VAL A 113 -0.46 -14.19 1.65
CA VAL A 113 -0.76 -15.43 2.39
C VAL A 113 -1.96 -15.25 3.32
N ALA A 114 -2.03 -14.12 4.03
CA ALA A 114 -3.12 -13.83 4.93
C ALA A 114 -4.47 -13.76 4.20
N THR A 115 -4.52 -13.15 3.01
CA THR A 115 -5.77 -13.01 2.24
C THR A 115 -6.16 -14.28 1.50
N ARG A 116 -5.19 -14.99 0.93
CA ARG A 116 -5.42 -16.19 0.11
C ARG A 116 -5.74 -17.43 0.94
N ASP A 117 -4.98 -17.64 2.02
CA ASP A 117 -4.91 -18.96 2.66
C ASP A 117 -5.70 -19.02 3.98
N THR A 118 -6.17 -17.88 4.52
CA THR A 118 -6.86 -17.91 5.80
C THR A 118 -8.37 -18.14 5.65
N ASN A 119 -8.79 -19.30 6.15
CA ASN A 119 -10.20 -19.61 6.37
C ASN A 119 -10.52 -19.51 7.87
N VAL A 120 -11.66 -18.90 8.17
CA VAL A 120 -12.14 -18.72 9.54
C VAL A 120 -13.45 -19.49 9.76
N SER A 121 -13.57 -20.06 10.95
CA SER A 121 -14.81 -20.66 11.43
C SER A 121 -15.10 -20.06 12.80
N VAL A 122 -16.11 -19.21 12.86
CA VAL A 122 -16.48 -18.50 14.10
C VAL A 122 -17.96 -18.67 14.40
N SER A 123 -18.29 -18.80 15.69
CA SER A 123 -19.68 -18.88 16.16
C SER A 123 -19.81 -18.17 17.50
N TYR A 124 -20.73 -17.21 17.57
CA TYR A 124 -20.98 -16.42 18.76
C TYR A 124 -22.45 -16.56 19.17
N LYS A 125 -22.69 -16.99 20.41
CA LYS A 125 -24.01 -17.05 21.00
C LYS A 125 -24.39 -15.70 21.61
N GLY A 126 -25.61 -15.25 21.37
CA GLY A 126 -26.14 -14.00 21.92
C GLY A 126 -25.73 -12.81 21.07
N SER A 127 -25.50 -11.66 21.69
CA SER A 127 -25.13 -10.41 21.03
C SER A 127 -23.63 -10.22 21.03
N ILE A 128 -23.03 -9.95 19.86
CA ILE A 128 -21.61 -9.70 19.69
C ILE A 128 -21.40 -8.43 18.86
N ASN A 129 -20.45 -7.58 19.24
CA ASN A 129 -20.09 -6.39 18.46
C ASN A 129 -19.26 -6.77 17.25
N GLY A 130 -19.53 -6.16 16.07
CA GLY A 130 -18.81 -6.42 14.84
C GLY A 130 -17.30 -6.20 14.94
N LYS A 131 -16.86 -5.22 15.73
CA LYS A 131 -15.42 -4.98 15.98
C LYS A 131 -14.72 -6.22 16.53
N LYS A 132 -15.36 -6.93 17.48
CA LYS A 132 -14.82 -8.16 18.07
C LYS A 132 -14.70 -9.26 17.02
N ILE A 133 -15.71 -9.41 16.14
CA ILE A 133 -15.70 -10.43 15.09
C ILE A 133 -14.49 -10.25 14.15
N ILE A 134 -14.28 -9.03 13.65
CA ILE A 134 -13.15 -8.77 12.73
C ILE A 134 -11.79 -8.77 13.43
N SER A 135 -11.73 -8.38 14.72
CA SER A 135 -10.50 -8.51 15.50
C SER A 135 -10.08 -9.97 15.69
N ASP A 136 -11.03 -10.87 15.95
CA ASP A 136 -10.76 -12.30 16.05
C ASP A 136 -10.35 -12.90 14.69
N ALA A 137 -10.96 -12.42 13.60
CA ALA A 137 -10.56 -12.83 12.25
C ALA A 137 -9.14 -12.35 11.90
N ALA A 138 -8.78 -11.10 12.21
CA ALA A 138 -7.42 -10.58 12.03
C ALA A 138 -6.39 -11.41 12.82
N ALA A 139 -6.69 -11.77 14.06
CA ALA A 139 -5.83 -12.63 14.85
C ALA A 139 -5.63 -14.01 14.20
N ASN A 140 -6.68 -14.60 13.60
CA ASN A 140 -6.57 -15.85 12.85
C ASN A 140 -5.74 -15.71 11.56
N MET A 141 -5.71 -14.52 10.97
CA MET A 141 -4.84 -14.19 9.83
C MET A 141 -3.38 -13.95 10.25
N GLY A 142 -3.09 -13.84 11.53
CA GLY A 142 -1.78 -13.44 12.04
C GLY A 142 -1.46 -11.97 11.77
N CYS A 143 -2.46 -11.13 11.47
CA CYS A 143 -2.31 -9.74 11.16
C CYS A 143 -2.70 -8.85 12.34
N SER A 144 -1.98 -7.73 12.51
CA SER A 144 -2.42 -6.64 13.37
C SER A 144 -3.59 -5.90 12.71
N ILE A 145 -4.47 -5.30 13.52
CA ILE A 145 -5.61 -4.52 13.03
C ILE A 145 -5.64 -3.14 13.69
N LEU A 146 -5.85 -2.11 12.88
CA LEU A 146 -6.05 -0.73 13.30
C LEU A 146 -7.42 -0.25 12.86
N PHE A 147 -8.01 0.63 13.65
CA PHE A 147 -9.31 1.24 13.39
C PHE A 147 -9.18 2.75 13.38
N SER A 148 -9.82 3.41 12.43
CA SER A 148 -9.96 4.86 12.49
C SER A 148 -10.83 5.28 13.68
N PRO A 149 -10.66 6.51 14.22
CA PRO A 149 -11.27 6.92 15.49
C PRO A 149 -12.80 6.83 15.54
N SER A 150 -13.50 7.12 14.45
CA SER A 150 -14.97 7.13 14.41
C SER A 150 -15.61 5.82 13.93
N CYS A 151 -14.81 4.74 13.79
CA CYS A 151 -15.36 3.43 13.45
C CYS A 151 -16.38 2.95 14.48
N THR A 152 -17.61 2.73 14.01
CA THR A 152 -18.70 2.15 14.82
C THR A 152 -19.20 0.85 14.20
N PHE A 153 -19.49 -0.13 15.02
CA PHE A 153 -19.91 -1.44 14.57
C PHE A 153 -21.24 -1.84 15.19
N PRO A 154 -22.19 -2.39 14.40
CA PRO A 154 -23.43 -2.90 14.93
C PRO A 154 -23.21 -4.16 15.78
N ALA A 155 -24.18 -4.47 16.61
CA ALA A 155 -24.25 -5.73 17.31
C ALA A 155 -24.94 -6.79 16.43
N PHE A 156 -24.30 -7.94 16.28
CA PHE A 156 -24.84 -9.12 15.60
C PHE A 156 -25.42 -10.08 16.63
N LYS A 157 -26.54 -10.75 16.31
CA LYS A 157 -27.16 -11.73 17.17
C LYS A 157 -26.91 -13.14 16.63
N ASN A 158 -26.42 -14.04 17.50
CA ASN A 158 -26.15 -15.45 17.14
C ASN A 158 -25.40 -15.59 15.84
N PHE A 159 -24.28 -14.85 15.71
CA PHE A 159 -23.49 -14.79 14.48
C PHE A 159 -22.65 -16.05 14.32
N SER A 160 -22.73 -16.68 13.14
CA SER A 160 -21.84 -17.77 12.74
C SER A 160 -21.39 -17.57 11.30
N PHE A 161 -20.14 -17.89 11.05
CA PHE A 161 -19.53 -17.77 9.73
C PHE A 161 -18.47 -18.85 9.53
N VAL A 162 -18.43 -19.43 8.32
CA VAL A 162 -17.39 -20.34 7.85
C VAL A 162 -17.01 -19.92 6.44
N GLY A 163 -15.74 -19.63 6.19
CA GLY A 163 -15.25 -19.21 4.88
C GLY A 163 -13.97 -18.41 4.95
N SER A 164 -13.59 -17.75 3.83
CA SER A 164 -12.38 -16.93 3.81
C SER A 164 -12.51 -15.72 4.74
N ALA A 165 -11.42 -15.34 5.40
CA ALA A 165 -11.38 -14.18 6.28
C ALA A 165 -11.77 -12.89 5.55
N THR A 166 -11.36 -12.72 4.31
CA THR A 166 -11.71 -11.56 3.47
C THR A 166 -13.23 -11.40 3.27
N LYS A 167 -13.95 -12.50 3.05
CA LYS A 167 -15.43 -12.46 2.95
C LYS A 167 -16.08 -12.06 4.28
N LEU A 168 -15.52 -12.50 5.40
CA LEU A 168 -15.98 -12.09 6.72
C LEU A 168 -15.77 -10.58 6.94
N PHE A 169 -14.59 -10.07 6.60
CA PHE A 169 -14.31 -8.63 6.65
C PHE A 169 -15.29 -7.84 5.79
N HIS A 170 -15.46 -8.24 4.53
CA HIS A 170 -16.40 -7.60 3.60
C HIS A 170 -17.82 -7.55 4.18
N GLN A 171 -18.30 -8.64 4.76
CA GLN A 171 -19.65 -8.72 5.35
C GLN A 171 -19.80 -7.80 6.57
N VAL A 172 -18.84 -7.80 7.49
CA VAL A 172 -18.94 -7.03 8.75
C VAL A 172 -18.66 -5.56 8.50
N CYS A 173 -17.66 -5.21 7.70
CA CYS A 173 -17.34 -3.83 7.32
C CYS A 173 -18.47 -3.21 6.50
N GLY A 174 -19.04 -3.95 5.55
CA GLY A 174 -20.21 -3.49 4.79
C GLY A 174 -21.42 -3.17 5.66
N ALA A 175 -21.70 -3.99 6.69
CA ALA A 175 -22.77 -3.73 7.66
C ALA A 175 -22.48 -2.52 8.58
N SER A 176 -21.22 -2.11 8.69
CA SER A 176 -20.73 -1.02 9.55
C SER A 176 -20.50 0.28 8.78
N ASN A 177 -20.69 0.28 7.44
CA ASN A 177 -20.32 1.39 6.55
C ASN A 177 -18.85 1.80 6.73
N THR A 178 -17.97 0.80 6.89
CA THR A 178 -16.52 0.94 6.97
C THR A 178 -15.87 0.22 5.80
N ASN A 179 -14.65 0.63 5.44
CA ASN A 179 -13.81 -0.07 4.46
C ASN A 179 -12.60 -0.66 5.17
N TYR A 180 -12.06 -1.74 4.61
CA TYR A 180 -10.78 -2.26 5.09
C TYR A 180 -9.79 -2.38 3.94
N SER A 181 -8.51 -2.26 4.29
CA SER A 181 -7.38 -2.51 3.40
C SER A 181 -6.24 -3.14 4.19
N ILE A 182 -5.27 -3.74 3.50
CA ILE A 182 -4.05 -4.26 4.10
C ILE A 182 -2.90 -3.36 3.68
N GLN A 183 -2.17 -2.84 4.65
CA GLN A 183 -1.06 -1.93 4.44
C GLN A 183 0.16 -2.47 5.19
N ASN A 184 1.16 -3.00 4.44
CA ASN A 184 2.38 -3.60 5.00
C ASN A 184 2.08 -4.67 6.08
N GLY A 185 1.15 -5.58 5.78
CA GLY A 185 0.75 -6.65 6.69
C GLY A 185 -0.18 -6.22 7.86
N VAL A 186 -0.59 -4.96 7.91
CA VAL A 186 -1.53 -4.44 8.92
C VAL A 186 -2.89 -4.20 8.30
N ILE A 187 -3.94 -4.78 8.88
CA ILE A 187 -5.31 -4.52 8.46
C ILE A 187 -5.74 -3.16 9.01
N GLN A 188 -6.11 -2.25 8.12
CA GLN A 188 -6.66 -0.94 8.47
C GLN A 188 -8.15 -0.93 8.17
N VAL A 189 -8.96 -0.54 9.15
CA VAL A 189 -10.41 -0.39 9.01
C VAL A 189 -10.77 1.06 9.23
N CYS A 190 -11.26 1.70 8.19
CA CYS A 190 -11.60 3.14 8.20
C CYS A 190 -13.08 3.36 8.04
N ALA A 191 -13.63 4.30 8.81
CA ALA A 191 -14.92 4.87 8.53
C ALA A 191 -14.88 5.64 7.20
N ALA A 192 -16.04 5.86 6.59
CA ALA A 192 -16.11 6.57 5.31
C ALA A 192 -15.44 7.95 5.42
N ASN A 193 -14.54 8.26 4.47
CA ASN A 193 -13.79 9.51 4.37
C ASN A 193 -12.87 9.85 5.57
N GLU A 194 -12.49 8.87 6.37
CA GLU A 194 -11.59 9.06 7.51
C GLU A 194 -10.24 8.38 7.27
N ALA A 195 -9.16 8.99 7.75
CA ALA A 195 -7.83 8.41 7.76
C ALA A 195 -7.59 7.58 9.03
N ILE A 196 -6.54 6.75 8.99
CA ILE A 196 -6.17 5.91 10.14
C ILE A 196 -5.49 6.71 11.25
N THR A 197 -4.81 7.81 10.89
CA THR A 197 -4.09 8.69 11.81
C THR A 197 -4.69 10.08 11.80
N ALA A 198 -4.52 10.82 12.90
CA ALA A 198 -4.97 12.22 13.02
C ALA A 198 -3.94 13.23 12.48
N MET A 199 -2.74 12.78 12.10
CA MET A 199 -1.68 13.66 11.58
C MET A 199 -1.79 13.79 10.07
N ALA A 200 -1.52 14.99 9.56
CA ALA A 200 -1.48 15.26 8.13
C ALA A 200 -0.06 15.64 7.69
N TYR A 201 0.36 15.11 6.56
CA TYR A 201 1.58 15.52 5.88
C TYR A 201 1.31 16.75 5.03
N VAL A 202 2.20 17.75 5.07
CA VAL A 202 2.07 18.95 4.24
C VAL A 202 2.68 18.68 2.87
N LEU A 203 1.88 18.88 1.81
CA LEU A 203 2.33 18.88 0.43
C LEU A 203 2.24 20.27 -0.18
N SER A 204 3.38 20.90 -0.35
CA SER A 204 3.56 22.21 -0.96
C SER A 204 4.75 22.21 -1.92
N ALA A 205 4.94 23.26 -2.68
CA ALA A 205 6.14 23.40 -3.53
C ALA A 205 7.45 23.31 -2.71
N GLU A 206 7.43 23.73 -1.44
CA GLU A 206 8.58 23.68 -0.55
C GLU A 206 8.86 22.27 0.00
N THR A 207 7.82 21.43 0.12
CA THR A 207 7.93 20.06 0.62
C THR A 207 8.01 19.01 -0.47
N GLY A 208 8.01 19.43 -1.74
CA GLY A 208 8.26 18.55 -2.88
C GLY A 208 7.07 18.29 -3.81
N LEU A 209 5.98 19.05 -3.72
CA LEU A 209 4.89 18.99 -4.70
C LEU A 209 5.45 19.36 -6.09
N ILE A 210 5.16 18.52 -7.09
CA ILE A 210 5.60 18.69 -8.47
C ILE A 210 4.40 19.16 -9.30
N GLY A 211 4.57 20.27 -10.02
CA GLY A 211 3.53 20.81 -10.90
C GLY A 211 2.29 21.29 -10.14
N PHE A 212 1.12 21.12 -10.77
CA PHE A 212 -0.14 21.54 -10.21
C PHE A 212 -1.07 20.35 -9.98
N PRO A 213 -1.92 20.41 -8.92
CA PRO A 213 -2.95 19.40 -8.70
C PRO A 213 -3.91 19.28 -9.89
N GLU A 214 -4.18 18.07 -10.33
CA GLU A 214 -5.20 17.75 -11.34
C GLU A 214 -6.50 17.37 -10.69
N ARG A 215 -7.62 17.89 -11.16
CA ARG A 215 -8.93 17.56 -10.59
C ARG A 215 -9.37 16.16 -11.01
N LEU A 216 -9.71 15.33 -10.03
CA LEU A 216 -10.32 14.04 -10.27
C LEU A 216 -11.84 14.22 -10.49
N TYR A 217 -12.31 13.74 -11.63
CA TYR A 217 -13.73 13.63 -11.94
C TYR A 217 -14.10 12.15 -11.92
N ASP A 218 -15.05 11.77 -11.08
CA ASP A 218 -15.69 10.46 -11.21
C ASP A 218 -16.45 10.40 -12.54
N ASN A 219 -15.85 9.80 -13.54
CA ASN A 219 -16.57 9.32 -14.70
C ASN A 219 -17.35 8.08 -14.24
N ALA A 220 -18.47 8.29 -13.57
CA ALA A 220 -19.45 7.25 -13.31
C ALA A 220 -19.92 6.75 -14.68
N SER A 221 -19.23 5.72 -15.20
CA SER A 221 -19.69 4.97 -16.37
C SER A 221 -21.06 4.44 -16.00
N SER A 222 -22.09 5.05 -16.59
CA SER A 222 -23.44 4.53 -16.55
C SER A 222 -23.47 3.20 -17.29
N SER A 223 -23.12 2.11 -16.59
CA SER A 223 -23.55 0.80 -17.04
C SER A 223 -25.05 0.75 -16.86
N ASN A 224 -25.76 0.89 -17.97
CA ASN A 224 -27.18 0.63 -18.09
C ASN A 224 -27.46 -0.84 -17.78
N SER A 225 -27.54 -1.18 -16.50
CA SER A 225 -28.10 -2.44 -16.01
C SER A 225 -29.32 -2.09 -15.19
N GLY A 226 -30.49 -2.32 -15.77
CA GLY A 226 -31.77 -2.02 -15.17
C GLY A 226 -32.07 -2.88 -13.94
N ASN A 227 -31.58 -2.46 -12.78
CA ASN A 227 -32.04 -2.92 -11.48
C ASN A 227 -32.14 -1.72 -10.53
N ALA A 228 -33.36 -1.41 -10.12
CA ALA A 228 -33.78 -0.20 -9.41
C ALA A 228 -33.40 -0.15 -7.91
N ASN A 229 -32.22 -0.68 -7.50
CA ASN A 229 -31.73 -0.61 -6.14
C ASN A 229 -30.23 -0.25 -6.04
N THR A 230 -29.76 0.57 -6.97
CA THR A 230 -28.41 1.15 -6.84
C THR A 230 -28.48 2.38 -5.93
N THR A 231 -28.01 2.22 -4.71
CA THR A 231 -27.59 3.36 -3.86
C THR A 231 -26.68 4.24 -4.71
N LYS A 232 -27.12 5.49 -4.98
CA LYS A 232 -26.29 6.44 -5.74
C LYS A 232 -24.94 6.55 -5.04
N ARG A 233 -23.86 6.05 -5.65
CA ARG A 233 -22.51 6.35 -5.21
C ARG A 233 -22.36 7.87 -5.19
N LYS A 234 -22.05 8.44 -4.04
CA LYS A 234 -21.69 9.85 -3.94
C LYS A 234 -20.47 10.06 -4.85
N THR A 235 -20.56 11.05 -5.76
CA THR A 235 -19.42 11.48 -6.57
C THR A 235 -18.33 11.95 -5.61
N GLN A 236 -17.26 11.19 -5.47
CA GLN A 236 -16.12 11.59 -4.67
C GLN A 236 -15.35 12.65 -5.46
N LYS A 237 -15.18 13.82 -4.87
CA LYS A 237 -14.36 14.90 -5.43
C LYS A 237 -12.96 14.77 -4.88
N GLY A 238 -11.97 15.02 -5.70
CA GLY A 238 -10.60 14.87 -5.26
C GLY A 238 -9.60 15.52 -6.21
N TRP A 239 -8.33 15.30 -5.90
CA TRP A 239 -7.19 15.82 -6.64
C TRP A 239 -6.16 14.73 -6.85
N LYS A 240 -5.56 14.69 -8.03
CA LYS A 240 -4.37 13.91 -8.32
C LYS A 240 -3.17 14.84 -8.20
N VAL A 241 -2.18 14.42 -7.44
CA VAL A 241 -0.96 15.19 -7.18
C VAL A 241 0.27 14.33 -7.40
N SER A 242 1.33 14.93 -7.93
CA SER A 242 2.65 14.31 -8.03
C SER A 242 3.63 15.04 -7.10
N PHE A 243 4.50 14.30 -6.45
CA PHE A 243 5.48 14.85 -5.51
C PHE A 243 6.75 14.01 -5.47
N LEU A 244 7.82 14.60 -4.96
CA LEU A 244 9.08 13.90 -4.74
C LEU A 244 8.89 12.71 -3.81
N MET A 245 9.68 11.65 -4.01
CA MET A 245 9.62 10.43 -3.21
C MET A 245 9.48 10.75 -1.72
N ASN A 246 8.41 10.23 -1.13
CA ASN A 246 8.17 10.31 0.30
C ASN A 246 7.40 9.07 0.77
N GLY A 247 8.13 8.09 1.28
CA GLY A 247 7.55 6.82 1.73
C GLY A 247 6.75 6.91 3.03
N HIS A 248 6.80 8.05 3.71
CA HIS A 248 6.00 8.27 4.91
C HIS A 248 4.52 8.53 4.60
N ILE A 249 4.20 9.01 3.38
CA ILE A 249 2.82 9.22 2.95
C ILE A 249 2.29 7.91 2.38
N GLN A 250 1.22 7.40 2.97
CA GLN A 250 0.63 6.11 2.62
C GLN A 250 -0.87 6.23 2.35
N ALA A 251 -1.47 5.17 1.77
CA ALA A 251 -2.92 5.09 1.67
C ALA A 251 -3.56 5.16 3.07
N ASN A 252 -4.69 5.81 3.19
CA ASN A 252 -5.39 6.14 4.44
C ASN A 252 -4.70 7.17 5.34
N ASP A 253 -3.72 7.93 4.85
CA ASP A 253 -3.18 9.08 5.58
C ASP A 253 -3.90 10.38 5.20
N TYR A 254 -3.78 11.39 6.07
CA TYR A 254 -4.17 12.75 5.73
C TYR A 254 -3.01 13.52 5.11
N VAL A 255 -3.36 14.35 4.14
CA VAL A 255 -2.46 15.30 3.49
C VAL A 255 -3.07 16.69 3.54
N ALA A 256 -2.32 17.66 4.04
CA ALA A 256 -2.59 19.08 3.91
C ALA A 256 -1.95 19.58 2.60
N LEU A 257 -2.77 19.76 1.58
CA LEU A 257 -2.33 20.27 0.28
C LEU A 257 -2.29 21.79 0.30
N GLU A 258 -1.18 22.37 -0.09
CA GLU A 258 -0.95 23.80 -0.21
C GLU A 258 -0.47 24.13 -1.62
N SER A 259 -1.39 24.50 -2.51
CA SER A 259 -1.12 24.89 -3.89
C SER A 259 -1.99 26.07 -4.28
N SER A 260 -1.57 26.82 -5.29
CA SER A 260 -2.34 27.94 -5.84
C SER A 260 -3.68 27.52 -6.45
N LEU A 261 -3.82 26.26 -6.88
CA LEU A 261 -5.07 25.74 -7.50
C LEU A 261 -5.95 24.98 -6.51
N ALA A 262 -5.37 24.42 -5.44
CA ALA A 262 -6.10 23.64 -4.45
C ALA A 262 -5.39 23.72 -3.10
N SER A 263 -6.16 23.93 -2.05
CA SER A 263 -5.67 23.88 -0.67
C SER A 263 -6.71 23.26 0.25
N GLY A 264 -6.26 22.60 1.30
CA GLY A 264 -7.13 21.93 2.27
C GLY A 264 -6.57 20.60 2.75
N THR A 265 -7.32 19.93 3.60
CA THR A 265 -6.99 18.60 4.09
C THR A 265 -7.73 17.54 3.28
N PHE A 266 -6.98 16.53 2.83
CA PHE A 266 -7.49 15.45 2.01
C PHE A 266 -7.01 14.12 2.58
N ARG A 267 -7.72 13.04 2.25
CA ARG A 267 -7.31 11.67 2.54
C ARG A 267 -6.70 11.04 1.29
N VAL A 268 -5.59 10.33 1.45
CA VAL A 268 -4.97 9.56 0.37
C VAL A 268 -5.78 8.29 0.15
N SER A 269 -6.36 8.13 -1.05
CA SER A 269 -7.07 6.91 -1.46
C SER A 269 -6.19 5.95 -2.23
N LYS A 270 -5.32 6.48 -3.09
CA LYS A 270 -4.37 5.71 -3.88
C LYS A 270 -3.03 6.44 -3.92
N ILE A 271 -1.94 5.69 -3.90
CA ILE A 271 -0.59 6.20 -4.11
C ILE A 271 0.19 5.24 -5.00
N ASP A 272 0.75 5.76 -6.06
CA ASP A 272 1.66 5.08 -6.97
C ASP A 272 3.06 5.65 -6.76
N THR A 273 4.01 4.79 -6.43
CA THR A 273 5.39 5.18 -6.11
C THR A 273 6.34 4.58 -7.14
N LYS A 274 7.11 5.42 -7.80
CA LYS A 274 8.08 5.00 -8.83
C LYS A 274 9.49 5.37 -8.44
N GLY A 275 10.42 4.45 -8.60
CA GLY A 275 11.83 4.67 -8.34
C GLY A 275 12.73 4.03 -9.39
N ASP A 276 13.75 4.75 -9.82
CA ASP A 276 14.92 4.26 -10.56
C ASP A 276 16.15 4.88 -9.89
N SER A 277 16.97 4.04 -9.26
CA SER A 277 18.14 4.52 -8.50
C SER A 277 19.18 5.23 -9.35
N GLU A 278 19.23 4.94 -10.67
CA GLU A 278 20.14 5.57 -11.64
C GLU A 278 19.39 6.45 -12.66
N GLY A 279 18.07 6.52 -12.58
CA GLY A 279 17.25 7.28 -13.52
C GLY A 279 17.46 8.78 -13.39
N THR A 280 17.56 9.47 -14.52
CA THR A 280 17.75 10.94 -14.59
C THR A 280 16.47 11.69 -14.98
N GLY A 281 15.38 10.98 -15.31
CA GLY A 281 14.08 11.56 -15.68
C GLY A 281 13.37 12.19 -14.48
N GLU A 282 12.50 13.16 -14.77
CA GLU A 282 11.69 13.85 -13.74
C GLU A 282 10.82 12.90 -12.92
N ASP A 283 10.32 11.83 -13.54
CA ASP A 283 9.45 10.83 -12.90
C ASP A 283 10.22 9.65 -12.28
N SER A 284 11.55 9.73 -12.24
CA SER A 284 12.36 8.57 -11.84
C SER A 284 12.44 8.34 -10.33
N TRP A 285 11.93 9.24 -9.50
CA TRP A 285 11.93 9.11 -8.02
C TRP A 285 10.79 9.91 -7.41
N THR A 286 9.56 9.49 -7.69
CA THR A 286 8.36 10.28 -7.39
C THR A 286 7.22 9.42 -6.85
N CYS A 287 6.28 10.08 -6.20
CA CYS A 287 4.98 9.55 -5.83
C CYS A 287 3.88 10.30 -6.56
N THR A 288 2.83 9.60 -6.94
CA THR A 288 1.58 10.17 -7.45
C THR A 288 0.44 9.69 -6.59
N ALA A 289 -0.32 10.62 -5.99
CA ALA A 289 -1.41 10.26 -5.09
C ALA A 289 -2.76 10.80 -5.59
N GLU A 290 -3.81 10.00 -5.34
CA GLU A 290 -5.19 10.42 -5.45
C GLU A 290 -5.70 10.84 -4.07
N LEU A 291 -6.08 12.09 -3.96
CA LEU A 291 -6.51 12.73 -2.72
C LEU A 291 -8.02 12.95 -2.77
N LEU A 292 -8.75 12.47 -1.78
CA LEU A 292 -10.20 12.64 -1.66
C LEU A 292 -10.55 13.69 -0.61
N GLU A 293 -11.59 14.49 -0.89
CA GLU A 293 -12.10 15.49 0.06
C GLU A 293 -12.58 14.78 1.34
N VAL A 294 -12.18 15.32 2.48
CA VAL A 294 -12.67 14.91 3.81
C VAL A 294 -13.93 15.69 4.09
N SER A 295 -15.06 15.03 4.33
CA SER A 295 -16.38 15.64 4.58
C SER A 295 -16.57 16.00 6.05
#